data_86b1306cf82d8eb5de97d076a45fef4c
#
_entry.id   86b1306cf82d8eb5de97d076a45fef4c
#
_cell.length_a   1.000
_cell.length_b   1.000
_cell.length_c   1.000
_cell.angle_alpha   90.00
_cell.angle_beta   90.00
_cell.angle_gamma   90.00
#
_symmetry.space_group_name_H-M   'P 1'
#
loop_
_entity.id
_entity.type
_entity.pdbx_description
1 polymer ?
#
loop_
_entity_poly.entity_id
_entity_poly.type
_entity_poly.pdbx_seq_one_letter_code
_entity_poly.pdbx_strand_id
1 'polypeptide(L)'
;MEQVGRALEQLLRDAAPEGAELDVQRLSSAPAALVPPDTPAIQLAQDAFEQTMGRRPLLVRSGGTLPIVPALVDKGIPTIVTGFATPESSIHSPNERLLAEYMPLGIETAKELYRRLAALDR
;
A
#
# COMPACT_ATOMS: atom_id res chain seq x y z
N MET A 1 9.89 -7.56 13.20
CA MET A 1 10.33 -6.16 12.91
C MET A 1 11.58 -5.78 13.70
N GLU A 2 11.61 -5.99 14.99
CA GLU A 2 12.76 -5.67 15.85
C GLU A 2 14.08 -6.33 15.38
N GLN A 3 14.01 -7.59 15.02
CA GLN A 3 15.16 -8.35 14.50
C GLN A 3 15.70 -7.75 13.19
N VAL A 4 14.80 -7.37 12.27
CA VAL A 4 15.19 -6.75 10.98
C VAL A 4 15.84 -5.40 11.20
N GLY A 5 15.28 -4.58 12.11
CA GLY A 5 15.87 -3.28 12.47
C GLY A 5 17.27 -3.40 13.05
N ARG A 6 17.48 -4.35 13.97
CA ARG A 6 18.81 -4.62 14.52
C ARG A 6 19.80 -5.14 13.47
N ALA A 7 19.37 -6.02 12.58
CA ALA A 7 20.22 -6.53 11.51
C ALA A 7 20.64 -5.40 10.54
N LEU A 8 19.71 -4.50 10.19
CA LEU A 8 20.03 -3.35 9.34
C LEU A 8 21.01 -2.40 10.03
N GLU A 9 20.77 -2.09 11.31
CA GLU A 9 21.69 -1.24 12.09
C GLU A 9 23.10 -1.84 12.15
N GLN A 10 23.20 -3.16 12.38
CA GLN A 10 24.50 -3.84 12.41
C GLN A 10 25.20 -3.75 11.04
N LEU A 11 24.48 -3.99 9.95
CA LEU A 11 25.04 -3.86 8.60
C LEU A 11 25.57 -2.43 8.32
N LEU A 12 24.84 -1.40 8.76
CA LEU A 12 25.28 -0.02 8.60
C LEU A 12 26.55 0.27 9.40
N ARG A 13 26.64 -0.22 10.64
CA ARG A 13 27.81 -0.05 11.48
C ARG A 13 29.02 -0.80 10.92
N ASP A 14 28.83 -2.02 10.44
CA ASP A 14 29.90 -2.83 9.84
C ASP A 14 30.42 -2.24 8.52
N ALA A 15 29.56 -1.52 7.78
CA ALA A 15 29.92 -0.88 6.53
C ALA A 15 30.45 0.56 6.70
N ALA A 16 30.47 1.08 7.91
CA ALA A 16 30.97 2.43 8.16
C ALA A 16 32.48 2.52 7.85
N PRO A 17 32.94 3.54 7.09
CA PRO A 17 34.35 3.74 6.82
C PRO A 17 35.14 3.96 8.11
N GLU A 18 36.41 3.55 8.10
CA GLU A 18 37.30 3.80 9.23
C GLU A 18 37.41 5.30 9.53
N GLY A 19 37.26 5.67 10.80
CA GLY A 19 37.25 7.08 11.24
C GLY A 19 35.95 7.83 11.04
N ALA A 20 34.91 7.21 10.50
CA ALA A 20 33.58 7.79 10.42
C ALA A 20 32.80 7.57 11.72
N GLU A 21 32.13 8.62 12.22
CA GLU A 21 31.19 8.53 13.31
C GLU A 21 29.79 8.29 12.72
N LEU A 22 29.10 7.23 13.17
CA LEU A 22 27.78 6.86 12.68
C LEU A 22 26.75 6.91 13.82
N ASP A 23 25.78 7.82 13.70
CA ASP A 23 24.56 7.81 14.50
C ASP A 23 23.41 7.20 13.72
N VAL A 24 22.74 6.20 14.31
CA VAL A 24 21.61 5.50 13.69
C VAL A 24 20.38 5.67 14.56
N GLN A 25 19.41 6.41 14.05
CA GLN A 25 18.12 6.63 14.73
C GLN A 25 17.00 5.91 14.02
N ARG A 26 16.27 5.06 14.76
CA ARG A 26 15.06 4.43 14.25
C ARG A 26 13.88 5.38 14.41
N LEU A 27 13.40 5.93 13.31
CA LEU A 27 12.28 6.88 13.29
C LEU A 27 10.91 6.18 13.36
N SER A 28 10.75 5.04 12.68
CA SER A 28 9.49 4.29 12.68
C SER A 28 9.72 2.81 12.38
N SER A 29 8.73 2.01 12.73
CA SER A 29 8.70 0.58 12.41
C SER A 29 7.25 0.11 12.36
N ALA A 30 6.88 -0.62 11.32
CA ALA A 30 5.57 -1.24 11.21
C ALA A 30 5.70 -2.69 10.72
N PRO A 31 4.90 -3.63 11.23
CA PRO A 31 4.88 -4.99 10.72
C PRO A 31 4.35 -5.03 9.28
N ALA A 32 4.70 -6.07 8.54
CA ALA A 32 4.04 -6.35 7.27
C ALA A 32 2.61 -6.85 7.53
N ALA A 33 1.70 -6.54 6.62
CA ALA A 33 0.36 -7.10 6.59
C ALA A 33 0.13 -7.88 5.30
N LEU A 34 -0.66 -8.92 5.38
CA LEU A 34 -1.13 -9.66 4.23
C LEU A 34 -2.66 -9.68 4.28
N VAL A 35 -3.29 -9.14 3.24
CA VAL A 35 -4.73 -9.25 3.04
C VAL A 35 -4.97 -10.43 2.10
N PRO A 36 -5.76 -11.45 2.53
CA PRO A 36 -6.03 -12.61 1.67
C PRO A 36 -6.75 -12.18 0.39
N PRO A 37 -6.32 -12.67 -0.79
CA PRO A 37 -6.87 -12.24 -2.09
C PRO A 37 -8.33 -12.68 -2.29
N ASP A 38 -8.78 -13.70 -1.57
CA ASP A 38 -10.14 -14.27 -1.61
C ASP A 38 -11.11 -13.57 -0.64
N THR A 39 -10.66 -12.55 0.07
CA THR A 39 -11.50 -11.72 0.94
C THR A 39 -12.65 -11.12 0.11
N PRO A 40 -13.91 -11.23 0.52
CA PRO A 40 -15.05 -10.70 -0.25
C PRO A 40 -14.91 -9.23 -0.64
N ALA A 41 -14.41 -8.38 0.26
CA ALA A 41 -14.16 -6.97 -0.03
C ALA A 41 -13.15 -6.77 -1.17
N ILE A 42 -12.10 -7.61 -1.25
CA ILE A 42 -11.10 -7.56 -2.32
C ILE A 42 -11.73 -7.96 -3.65
N GLN A 43 -12.56 -9.00 -3.68
CA GLN A 43 -13.26 -9.43 -4.89
C GLN A 43 -14.21 -8.34 -5.40
N LEU A 44 -14.98 -7.71 -4.51
CA LEU A 44 -15.86 -6.59 -4.87
C LEU A 44 -15.07 -5.37 -5.37
N ALA A 45 -13.89 -5.12 -4.82
CA ALA A 45 -13.01 -4.07 -5.31
C ALA A 45 -12.51 -4.38 -6.73
N GLN A 46 -12.06 -5.60 -6.99
CA GLN A 46 -11.66 -6.01 -8.34
C GLN A 46 -12.81 -5.86 -9.35
N ASP A 47 -14.02 -6.25 -8.97
CA ASP A 47 -15.21 -6.11 -9.82
C ASP A 47 -15.56 -4.64 -10.08
N ALA A 48 -15.39 -3.75 -9.08
CA ALA A 48 -15.60 -2.31 -9.27
C ALA A 48 -14.62 -1.72 -10.28
N PHE A 49 -13.34 -2.06 -10.14
CA PHE A 49 -12.31 -1.63 -11.10
C PHE A 49 -12.53 -2.20 -12.50
N GLU A 50 -12.89 -3.48 -12.61
CA GLU A 50 -13.20 -4.09 -13.90
C GLU A 50 -14.37 -3.39 -14.60
N GLN A 51 -15.42 -3.04 -13.84
CA GLN A 51 -16.58 -2.32 -14.37
C GLN A 51 -16.21 -0.93 -14.89
N THR A 52 -15.34 -0.21 -14.21
CA THR A 52 -15.04 1.19 -14.55
C THR A 52 -13.84 1.34 -15.50
N MET A 53 -12.88 0.42 -15.44
CA MET A 53 -11.66 0.47 -16.24
C MET A 53 -11.63 -0.53 -17.40
N GLY A 54 -12.62 -1.41 -17.49
CA GLY A 54 -12.70 -2.46 -18.53
C GLY A 54 -11.68 -3.58 -18.35
N ARG A 55 -10.96 -3.62 -17.23
CA ARG A 55 -9.97 -4.65 -16.92
C ARG A 55 -9.97 -4.98 -15.43
N ARG A 56 -9.96 -6.26 -15.11
CA ARG A 56 -9.79 -6.73 -13.74
C ARG A 56 -8.36 -6.43 -13.27
N PRO A 57 -8.19 -5.72 -12.14
CA PRO A 57 -6.86 -5.41 -11.64
C PRO A 57 -6.15 -6.64 -11.12
N LEU A 58 -4.82 -6.65 -11.23
CA LEU A 58 -3.97 -7.66 -10.62
C LEU A 58 -3.76 -7.33 -9.15
N LEU A 59 -3.76 -8.37 -8.33
CA LEU A 59 -3.36 -8.26 -6.93
C LEU A 59 -1.84 -8.43 -6.85
N VAL A 60 -1.18 -7.44 -6.30
CA VAL A 60 0.27 -7.43 -6.17
C VAL A 60 0.70 -7.23 -4.72
N ARG A 61 1.88 -7.69 -4.38
CA ARG A 61 2.51 -7.34 -3.10
C ARG A 61 3.21 -5.99 -3.27
N SER A 62 2.88 -5.05 -2.39
CA SER A 62 3.56 -3.75 -2.33
C SER A 62 4.70 -3.79 -1.32
N GLY A 63 5.83 -3.18 -1.67
CA GLY A 63 6.93 -2.92 -0.73
C GLY A 63 6.71 -1.66 0.13
N GLY A 64 5.65 -0.89 -0.16
CA GLY A 64 5.31 0.32 0.59
C GLY A 64 4.82 0.00 2.00
N THR A 65 5.20 0.85 2.95
CA THR A 65 4.79 0.72 4.35
C THR A 65 3.61 1.63 4.63
N LEU A 66 2.49 1.02 5.00
CA LEU A 66 1.29 1.72 5.48
C LEU A 66 0.99 1.22 6.89
N PRO A 67 1.48 1.88 7.95
CA PRO A 67 1.38 1.38 9.33
C PRO A 67 -0.04 1.11 9.82
N ILE A 68 -1.04 1.76 9.22
CA ILE A 68 -2.46 1.55 9.55
C ILE A 68 -2.97 0.19 9.07
N VAL A 69 -2.44 -0.35 7.97
CA VAL A 69 -2.93 -1.61 7.38
C VAL A 69 -2.78 -2.80 8.33
N PRO A 70 -1.60 -3.07 8.94
CA PRO A 70 -1.49 -4.11 9.95
C PRO A 70 -2.46 -3.93 11.12
N ALA A 71 -2.64 -2.70 11.60
CA ALA A 71 -3.54 -2.42 12.71
C ALA A 71 -5.02 -2.70 12.38
N LEU A 72 -5.42 -2.51 11.12
CA LEU A 72 -6.76 -2.86 10.65
C LEU A 72 -6.92 -4.38 10.49
N VAL A 73 -5.92 -5.03 9.90
CA VAL A 73 -5.89 -6.48 9.70
C VAL A 73 -5.96 -7.22 11.05
N ASP A 74 -5.19 -6.78 12.05
CA ASP A 74 -5.20 -7.34 13.41
C ASP A 74 -6.57 -7.22 14.10
N LYS A 75 -7.37 -6.22 13.69
CA LYS A 75 -8.75 -6.04 14.16
C LYS A 75 -9.79 -6.79 13.32
N GLY A 76 -9.34 -7.57 12.34
CA GLY A 76 -10.24 -8.26 11.42
C GLY A 76 -11.00 -7.34 10.45
N ILE A 77 -10.52 -6.10 10.26
CA ILE A 77 -11.14 -5.14 9.35
C ILE A 77 -10.58 -5.37 7.94
N PRO A 78 -11.42 -5.76 6.97
CA PRO A 78 -10.99 -5.92 5.59
C PRO A 78 -10.41 -4.60 5.03
N THR A 79 -9.23 -4.69 4.45
CA THR A 79 -8.51 -3.49 3.99
C THR A 79 -8.20 -3.61 2.50
N ILE A 80 -8.60 -2.61 1.72
CA ILE A 80 -8.31 -2.49 0.30
C ILE A 80 -7.27 -1.40 0.13
N VAL A 81 -6.09 -1.76 -0.38
CA VAL A 81 -5.04 -0.79 -0.75
C VAL A 81 -5.02 -0.68 -2.27
N THR A 82 -5.29 0.49 -2.77
CA THR A 82 -5.39 0.74 -4.21
C THR A 82 -5.05 2.20 -4.55
N GLY A 83 -4.88 2.50 -5.84
CA GLY A 83 -4.59 3.84 -6.33
C GLY A 83 -4.57 3.92 -7.85
N PHE A 84 -4.35 5.13 -8.37
CA PHE A 84 -4.36 5.44 -9.79
C PHE A 84 -3.01 5.99 -10.28
N ALA A 85 -1.94 5.71 -9.56
CA ALA A 85 -0.60 6.12 -9.98
C ALA A 85 -0.07 5.20 -11.08
N THR A 86 0.72 5.79 -11.97
CA THR A 86 1.50 5.07 -12.98
C THR A 86 2.99 5.15 -12.66
N PRO A 87 3.85 4.36 -13.31
CA PRO A 87 5.30 4.51 -13.15
C PRO A 87 5.80 5.94 -13.39
N GLU A 88 5.16 6.68 -14.31
CA GLU A 88 5.49 8.07 -14.64
C GLU A 88 4.99 9.08 -13.61
N SER A 89 4.20 8.64 -12.63
CA SER A 89 3.71 9.53 -11.56
C SER A 89 4.82 10.03 -10.64
N SER A 90 5.98 9.38 -10.63
CA SER A 90 7.14 9.78 -9.80
C SER A 90 6.80 9.97 -8.33
N ILE A 91 6.04 9.02 -7.76
CA ILE A 91 5.55 9.09 -6.37
C ILE A 91 6.72 9.29 -5.41
N HIS A 92 6.55 10.18 -4.42
CA HIS A 92 7.57 10.57 -3.45
C HIS A 92 8.83 11.21 -4.04
N SER A 93 8.73 11.77 -5.24
CA SER A 93 9.85 12.40 -5.95
C SER A 93 9.52 13.84 -6.36
N PRO A 94 10.53 14.66 -6.69
CA PRO A 94 10.29 15.95 -7.32
C PRO A 94 9.47 15.77 -8.61
N ASN A 95 8.55 16.71 -8.85
CA ASN A 95 7.63 16.69 -9.98
C ASN A 95 6.65 15.49 -9.97
N GLU A 96 6.27 15.02 -8.80
CA GLU A 96 5.18 14.06 -8.66
C GLU A 96 3.93 14.58 -9.39
N ARG A 97 3.28 13.70 -10.15
CA ARG A 97 2.16 14.06 -11.02
C ARG A 97 1.07 13.00 -11.03
N LEU A 98 -0.15 13.45 -11.25
CA LEU A 98 -1.31 12.62 -11.55
C LEU A 98 -1.84 13.00 -12.93
N LEU A 99 -2.22 12.01 -13.73
CA LEU A 99 -2.94 12.26 -14.98
C LEU A 99 -4.33 12.82 -14.65
N ALA A 100 -4.67 13.98 -15.19
CA ALA A 100 -5.94 14.64 -14.89
C ALA A 100 -7.16 13.79 -15.26
N GLU A 101 -7.06 12.98 -16.30
CA GLU A 101 -8.08 12.02 -16.73
C GLU A 101 -8.36 10.91 -15.70
N TYR A 102 -7.42 10.66 -14.78
CA TYR A 102 -7.62 9.68 -13.70
C TYR A 102 -8.45 10.22 -12.54
N MET A 103 -8.66 11.53 -12.45
CA MET A 103 -9.52 12.10 -11.40
C MET A 103 -10.99 11.67 -11.57
N PRO A 104 -11.67 11.91 -12.70
CA PRO A 104 -13.02 11.44 -12.90
C PRO A 104 -13.11 9.91 -12.84
N LEU A 105 -12.14 9.19 -13.40
CA LEU A 105 -12.10 7.73 -13.35
C LEU A 105 -12.01 7.22 -11.92
N GLY A 106 -11.18 7.84 -11.08
CA GLY A 106 -11.05 7.49 -9.66
C GLY A 106 -12.34 7.75 -8.89
N ILE A 107 -13.04 8.85 -9.17
CA ILE A 107 -14.33 9.16 -8.55
C ILE A 107 -15.38 8.09 -8.92
N GLU A 108 -15.50 7.74 -10.18
CA GLU A 108 -16.48 6.73 -10.63
C GLU A 108 -16.13 5.35 -10.08
N THR A 109 -14.85 4.99 -10.02
CA THR A 109 -14.41 3.74 -9.40
C THR A 109 -14.71 3.70 -7.91
N ALA A 110 -14.50 4.79 -7.19
CA ALA A 110 -14.82 4.87 -5.77
C ALA A 110 -16.33 4.74 -5.52
N LYS A 111 -17.16 5.39 -6.32
CA LYS A 111 -18.64 5.26 -6.23
C LYS A 111 -19.07 3.81 -6.45
N GLU A 112 -18.58 3.17 -7.49
CA GLU A 112 -18.91 1.78 -7.79
C GLU A 112 -18.41 0.83 -6.68
N LEU A 113 -17.22 1.07 -6.16
CA LEU A 113 -16.68 0.31 -5.03
C LEU A 113 -17.59 0.42 -3.80
N TYR A 114 -17.95 1.64 -3.39
CA TYR A 114 -18.83 1.82 -2.23
C TYR A 114 -20.22 1.20 -2.44
N ARG A 115 -20.77 1.28 -3.65
CA ARG A 115 -22.02 0.64 -4.00
C ARG A 115 -21.95 -0.88 -3.83
N ARG A 116 -20.85 -1.51 -4.24
CA ARG A 116 -20.63 -2.95 -4.09
C ARG A 116 -20.38 -3.35 -2.64
N LEU A 117 -19.57 -2.58 -1.92
CA LEU A 117 -19.28 -2.84 -0.51
C LEU A 117 -20.52 -2.74 0.38
N ALA A 118 -21.52 -1.96 -0.02
CA ALA A 118 -22.81 -1.90 0.70
C ALA A 118 -23.57 -3.24 0.69
N ALA A 119 -23.22 -4.18 -0.21
CA ALA A 119 -23.79 -5.52 -0.27
C ALA A 119 -23.06 -6.53 0.63
N LEU A 120 -21.98 -6.14 1.30
CA LEU A 120 -21.35 -6.99 2.30
C LEU A 120 -22.25 -7.08 3.53
N ASP A 121 -22.62 -8.29 3.88
CA ASP A 121 -23.30 -8.53 5.15
C ASP A 121 -22.37 -8.14 6.31
N ARG A 122 -22.92 -7.44 7.30
CA ARG A 122 -22.21 -6.97 8.48
C ARG A 122 -22.08 -8.08 9.50
#